data_33b47b88c4729af4ee9ea1a3a1de99f8
#
_entry.id   33b47b88c4729af4ee9ea1a3a1de99f8
#
_cell.length_a   1.000
_cell.length_b   1.000
_cell.length_c   1.000
_cell.angle_alpha   90.00
_cell.angle_beta   90.00
_cell.angle_gamma   90.00
#
_symmetry.space_group_name_H-M   'P 1'
#
loop_
_entity.id
_entity.type
_entity.pdbx_description
1 polymer ?
#
loop_
_entity_poly.entity_id
_entity_poly.type
_entity_poly.pdbx_seq_one_letter_code
_entity_poly.pdbx_strand_id
1 'polypeptide(L)'
;MVLLLIAIGLTPAFKMKFWNIGAEGQILVGGAATAALMIYAGDSMPTPVLMILMFVASLAAGMIWGIIPAIFKAYFNTNETLFTLMLNYVAMQIVTFCIVYWENPAGSNTVGIINSATRAGWLPALGGLTYGWNVLIVLAFTFGMYIYMKYSKQGYEVAVVGESQDTARYARINVKRTIIRTMGISGGICGIAGFLLVSGASHTIST
;
A
#
# COMPACT_ATOMS: atom_id res chain seq x y z
N MET A 1 8.55 8.30 8.42
CA MET A 1 7.98 8.64 7.11
C MET A 1 6.99 7.60 6.61
N VAL A 2 7.35 6.31 6.59
CA VAL A 2 6.46 5.23 6.17
C VAL A 2 5.16 5.19 7.00
N LEU A 3 5.25 5.25 8.33
CA LEU A 3 4.08 5.29 9.23
C LEU A 3 3.15 6.47 8.94
N LEU A 4 3.69 7.63 8.58
CA LEU A 4 2.87 8.79 8.22
C LEU A 4 2.08 8.50 6.93
N LEU A 5 2.70 7.89 5.92
CA LEU A 5 2.02 7.53 4.68
C LEU A 5 0.90 6.50 4.93
N ILE A 6 1.13 5.53 5.81
CA ILE A 6 0.11 4.56 6.24
C ILE A 6 -1.07 5.29 6.89
N ALA A 7 -0.80 6.19 7.83
CA ALA A 7 -1.84 6.97 8.52
C ALA A 7 -2.68 7.78 7.53
N ILE A 8 -2.03 8.41 6.53
CA ILE A 8 -2.70 9.14 5.45
C ILE A 8 -3.56 8.21 4.60
N GLY A 9 -3.03 7.04 4.23
CA GLY A 9 -3.75 6.02 3.47
C GLY A 9 -4.99 5.49 4.19
N LEU A 10 -4.94 5.35 5.53
CA LEU A 10 -6.06 4.88 6.34
C LEU A 10 -7.12 5.96 6.62
N THR A 11 -6.80 7.23 6.47
CA THR A 11 -7.71 8.35 6.77
C THR A 11 -9.09 8.20 6.10
N PRO A 12 -9.21 7.93 4.78
CA PRO A 12 -10.52 7.80 4.14
C PRO A 12 -11.30 6.57 4.60
N ALA A 13 -10.63 5.46 4.92
CA ALA A 13 -11.25 4.26 5.44
C ALA A 13 -11.87 4.52 6.84
N PHE A 14 -11.11 5.12 7.75
CA PHE A 14 -11.60 5.46 9.09
C PHE A 14 -12.68 6.55 9.07
N LYS A 15 -12.58 7.53 8.16
CA LYS A 15 -13.64 8.52 7.98
C LYS A 15 -14.97 7.89 7.57
N MET A 16 -14.91 6.79 6.80
CA MET A 16 -16.07 6.00 6.40
C MET A 16 -16.54 5.02 7.49
N LYS A 17 -15.89 5.00 8.66
CA LYS A 17 -16.08 4.00 9.74
C LYS A 17 -15.82 2.56 9.27
N PHE A 18 -14.94 2.37 8.31
CA PHE A 18 -14.40 1.07 7.94
C PHE A 18 -13.09 0.84 8.71
N TRP A 19 -13.14 -0.09 9.66
CA TRP A 19 -11.99 -0.40 10.51
C TRP A 19 -10.99 -1.30 9.79
N ASN A 20 -10.12 -0.67 8.99
CA ASN A 20 -9.08 -1.39 8.23
C ASN A 20 -7.85 -1.65 9.12
N ILE A 21 -7.76 -2.83 9.73
CA ILE A 21 -6.56 -3.31 10.42
C ILE A 21 -5.59 -3.97 9.42
N GLY A 22 -6.01 -4.13 8.16
CA GLY A 22 -5.26 -4.83 7.10
C GLY A 22 -4.13 -4.03 6.44
N ALA A 23 -3.77 -2.85 6.96
CA ALA A 23 -2.72 -2.03 6.39
C ALA A 23 -1.37 -2.75 6.32
N GLU A 24 -1.04 -3.55 7.33
CA GLU A 24 0.20 -4.34 7.38
C GLU A 24 0.30 -5.31 6.20
N GLY A 25 -0.75 -6.08 5.92
CA GLY A 25 -0.80 -6.97 4.76
C GLY A 25 -0.69 -6.22 3.43
N GLN A 26 -1.30 -5.04 3.33
CA GLN A 26 -1.23 -4.20 2.14
C GLN A 26 0.21 -3.69 1.88
N ILE A 27 0.93 -3.33 2.94
CA ILE A 27 2.34 -2.92 2.89
C ILE A 27 3.21 -4.10 2.49
N LEU A 28 3.02 -5.25 3.12
CA LEU A 28 3.79 -6.46 2.85
C LEU A 28 3.65 -6.91 1.39
N VAL A 29 2.43 -6.95 0.86
CA VAL A 29 2.19 -7.35 -0.54
C VAL A 29 2.74 -6.30 -1.52
N GLY A 30 2.61 -4.99 -1.21
CA GLY A 30 3.22 -3.92 -1.98
C GLY A 30 4.75 -3.97 -1.97
N GLY A 31 5.35 -4.25 -0.80
CA GLY A 31 6.78 -4.48 -0.62
C GLY A 31 7.28 -5.70 -1.38
N ALA A 32 6.54 -6.82 -1.34
CA ALA A 32 6.87 -8.03 -2.09
C ALA A 32 6.86 -7.81 -3.61
N ALA A 33 5.86 -7.07 -4.13
CA ALA A 33 5.83 -6.69 -5.54
C ALA A 33 7.03 -5.82 -5.94
N THR A 34 7.44 -4.91 -5.06
CA THR A 34 8.65 -4.09 -5.24
C THR A 34 9.92 -4.94 -5.24
N ALA A 35 10.08 -5.82 -4.24
CA ALA A 35 11.24 -6.71 -4.13
C ALA A 35 11.35 -7.66 -5.33
N ALA A 36 10.24 -8.23 -5.78
CA ALA A 36 10.20 -9.07 -6.98
C ALA A 36 10.76 -8.35 -8.21
N LEU A 37 10.31 -7.12 -8.46
CA LEU A 37 10.81 -6.34 -9.59
C LEU A 37 12.29 -5.95 -9.43
N MET A 38 12.75 -5.65 -8.21
CA MET A 38 14.18 -5.39 -7.96
C MET A 38 15.04 -6.61 -8.28
N ILE A 39 14.57 -7.82 -7.89
CA ILE A 39 15.32 -9.07 -8.09
C ILE A 39 15.31 -9.48 -9.57
N TYR A 40 14.14 -9.47 -10.23
CA TYR A 40 14.02 -10.03 -11.58
C TYR A 40 14.31 -9.04 -12.70
N ALA A 41 14.09 -7.73 -12.49
CA ALA A 41 14.23 -6.72 -13.52
C ALA A 41 15.35 -5.69 -13.23
N GLY A 42 16.03 -5.80 -12.08
CA GLY A 42 17.06 -4.84 -11.65
C GLY A 42 18.19 -4.66 -12.63
N ASP A 43 18.69 -5.75 -13.22
CA ASP A 43 19.82 -5.73 -14.15
C ASP A 43 19.41 -5.55 -15.61
N SER A 44 18.12 -5.70 -15.92
CA SER A 44 17.61 -5.68 -17.30
C SER A 44 17.08 -4.32 -17.76
N MET A 45 16.78 -3.40 -16.83
CA MET A 45 16.12 -2.14 -17.12
C MET A 45 16.86 -0.92 -16.58
N PRO A 46 16.78 0.24 -17.26
CA PRO A 46 17.31 1.49 -16.72
C PRO A 46 16.57 1.86 -15.42
N THR A 47 17.33 2.32 -14.42
CA THR A 47 16.85 2.64 -13.07
C THR A 47 15.57 3.50 -13.02
N PRO A 48 15.38 4.56 -13.84
CA PRO A 48 14.16 5.37 -13.79
C PRO A 48 12.91 4.58 -14.19
N VAL A 49 13.02 3.72 -15.22
CA VAL A 49 11.89 2.88 -15.68
C VAL A 49 11.54 1.84 -14.62
N LEU A 50 12.55 1.20 -14.04
CA LEU A 50 12.37 0.25 -12.96
C LEU A 50 11.64 0.87 -11.76
N MET A 51 12.01 2.09 -11.36
CA MET A 51 11.35 2.80 -10.25
C MET A 51 9.88 3.08 -10.52
N ILE A 52 9.54 3.56 -11.72
CA ILE A 52 8.14 3.80 -12.09
C ILE A 52 7.36 2.49 -12.06
N LEU A 53 7.95 1.42 -12.58
CA LEU A 53 7.31 0.10 -12.63
C LEU A 53 7.07 -0.46 -11.21
N MET A 54 8.06 -0.35 -10.33
CA MET A 54 7.97 -0.74 -8.92
C MET A 54 6.89 0.07 -8.18
N PHE A 55 6.83 1.39 -8.40
CA PHE A 55 5.81 2.26 -7.84
C PHE A 55 4.40 1.85 -8.28
N VAL A 56 4.20 1.63 -9.59
CA VAL A 56 2.90 1.20 -10.12
C VAL A 56 2.52 -0.20 -9.64
N ALA A 57 3.47 -1.13 -9.62
CA ALA A 57 3.23 -2.50 -9.16
C ALA A 57 2.87 -2.56 -7.67
N SER A 58 3.57 -1.80 -6.82
CA SER A 58 3.27 -1.73 -5.39
C SER A 58 1.91 -1.10 -5.11
N LEU A 59 1.57 -0.02 -5.83
CA LEU A 59 0.24 0.61 -5.78
C LEU A 59 -0.85 -0.38 -6.19
N ALA A 60 -0.67 -1.08 -7.31
CA ALA A 60 -1.64 -2.05 -7.81
C ALA A 60 -1.80 -3.24 -6.85
N ALA A 61 -0.71 -3.79 -6.34
CA ALA A 61 -0.71 -4.91 -5.41
C ALA A 61 -1.43 -4.55 -4.10
N GLY A 62 -1.10 -3.40 -3.49
CA GLY A 62 -1.77 -2.91 -2.30
C GLY A 62 -3.25 -2.58 -2.55
N MET A 63 -3.60 -2.00 -3.71
CA MET A 63 -4.97 -1.72 -4.12
C MET A 63 -5.80 -3.01 -4.23
N ILE A 64 -5.30 -4.02 -4.94
CA ILE A 64 -5.97 -5.32 -5.12
C ILE A 64 -6.19 -5.96 -3.75
N TRP A 65 -5.15 -5.97 -2.89
CA TRP A 65 -5.25 -6.54 -1.53
C TRP A 65 -6.29 -5.82 -0.68
N GLY A 66 -6.36 -4.48 -0.76
CA GLY A 66 -7.35 -3.67 -0.04
C GLY A 66 -8.78 -3.80 -0.56
N ILE A 67 -8.97 -4.12 -1.85
CA ILE A 67 -10.30 -4.31 -2.45
C ILE A 67 -10.95 -5.61 -1.99
N ILE A 68 -10.18 -6.67 -1.70
CA ILE A 68 -10.72 -7.96 -1.27
C ILE A 68 -11.67 -7.81 -0.06
N PRO A 69 -11.25 -7.29 1.10
CA PRO A 69 -12.15 -7.13 2.25
C PRO A 69 -13.30 -6.15 1.98
N ALA A 70 -13.07 -5.16 1.11
CA ALA A 70 -14.11 -4.20 0.75
C ALA A 70 -15.26 -4.84 -0.03
N ILE A 71 -14.97 -5.78 -0.94
CA ILE A 71 -15.99 -6.54 -1.67
C ILE A 71 -16.81 -7.37 -0.68
N PHE A 72 -16.16 -8.11 0.22
CA PHE A 72 -16.85 -8.93 1.21
C PHE A 72 -17.73 -8.08 2.14
N LYS A 73 -17.25 -6.92 2.57
CA LYS A 73 -18.06 -5.97 3.35
C LYS A 73 -19.25 -5.42 2.55
N ALA A 74 -19.03 -5.01 1.31
CA ALA A 74 -20.04 -4.36 0.50
C ALA A 74 -21.18 -5.29 0.06
N TYR A 75 -20.89 -6.58 -0.17
CA TYR A 75 -21.88 -7.54 -0.67
C TYR A 75 -22.41 -8.49 0.39
N PHE A 76 -21.59 -8.89 1.36
CA PHE A 76 -21.93 -9.89 2.37
C PHE A 76 -22.04 -9.30 3.78
N ASN A 77 -21.80 -8.00 3.94
CA ASN A 77 -21.81 -7.31 5.24
C ASN A 77 -20.98 -8.01 6.32
N THR A 78 -19.84 -8.58 5.93
CA THR A 78 -18.90 -9.25 6.83
C THR A 78 -18.29 -8.27 7.84
N ASN A 79 -17.74 -8.80 8.95
CA ASN A 79 -16.98 -8.00 9.89
C ASN A 79 -15.63 -7.62 9.26
N GLU A 80 -15.47 -6.35 8.90
CA GLU A 80 -14.28 -5.82 8.23
C GLU A 80 -13.02 -5.95 9.07
N THR A 81 -13.13 -5.77 10.38
CA THR A 81 -12.00 -5.82 11.31
C THR A 81 -11.38 -7.22 11.35
N LEU A 82 -12.22 -8.24 11.55
CA LEU A 82 -11.76 -9.63 11.59
C LEU A 82 -11.23 -10.07 10.22
N PHE A 83 -11.93 -9.70 9.14
CA PHE A 83 -11.53 -10.09 7.79
C PHE A 83 -10.19 -9.49 7.38
N THR A 84 -9.96 -8.19 7.66
CA THR A 84 -8.70 -7.52 7.34
C THR A 84 -7.56 -8.05 8.20
N LEU A 85 -7.81 -8.39 9.47
CA LEU A 85 -6.82 -9.03 10.34
C LEU A 85 -6.39 -10.42 9.81
N MET A 86 -7.34 -11.24 9.38
CA MET A 86 -7.03 -12.56 8.78
C MET A 86 -6.20 -12.41 7.51
N LEU A 87 -6.50 -11.41 6.67
CA LEU A 87 -5.73 -11.13 5.47
C LEU A 87 -4.28 -10.70 5.76
N ASN A 88 -4.00 -10.07 6.91
CA ASN A 88 -2.62 -9.80 7.31
C ASN A 88 -1.82 -11.09 7.49
N TYR A 89 -2.37 -12.09 8.18
CA TYR A 89 -1.68 -13.38 8.35
C TYR A 89 -1.49 -14.10 7.02
N VAL A 90 -2.46 -14.03 6.11
CA VAL A 90 -2.31 -14.58 4.75
C VAL A 90 -1.18 -13.86 4.00
N ALA A 91 -1.13 -12.52 4.07
CA ALA A 91 -0.06 -11.73 3.46
C ALA A 91 1.32 -12.09 4.03
N MET A 92 1.43 -12.22 5.36
CA MET A 92 2.67 -12.63 6.02
C MET A 92 3.14 -13.99 5.49
N GLN A 93 2.26 -14.99 5.37
CA GLN A 93 2.63 -16.31 4.88
C GLN A 93 3.08 -16.29 3.41
N ILE A 94 2.39 -15.52 2.55
CA ILE A 94 2.78 -15.34 1.15
C ILE A 94 4.17 -14.70 1.08
N VAL A 95 4.41 -13.64 1.84
CA VAL A 95 5.71 -12.94 1.85
C VAL A 95 6.81 -13.82 2.43
N THR A 96 6.54 -14.58 3.50
CA THR A 96 7.48 -15.55 4.05
C THR A 96 7.87 -16.61 3.01
N PHE A 97 6.90 -17.13 2.26
CA PHE A 97 7.18 -18.03 1.15
C PHE A 97 8.09 -17.38 0.09
N CYS A 98 7.81 -16.13 -0.28
CA CYS A 98 8.65 -15.38 -1.21
C CYS A 98 10.08 -15.18 -0.67
N ILE A 99 10.22 -14.86 0.62
CA ILE A 99 11.52 -14.69 1.27
C ILE A 99 12.36 -15.98 1.20
N VAL A 100 11.76 -17.13 1.51
CA VAL A 100 12.43 -18.43 1.41
C VAL A 100 12.82 -18.75 -0.04
N TYR A 101 11.96 -18.38 -1.00
CA TYR A 101 12.25 -18.60 -2.41
C TYR A 101 13.37 -17.69 -2.96
N TRP A 102 13.50 -16.46 -2.42
CA TRP A 102 14.50 -15.46 -2.81
C TRP A 102 15.70 -15.41 -1.87
N GLU A 103 15.85 -16.35 -0.94
CA GLU A 103 16.90 -16.29 0.07
C GLU A 103 18.30 -16.21 -0.53
N ASN A 104 19.11 -15.35 0.06
CA ASN A 104 20.51 -15.19 -0.32
C ASN A 104 21.34 -14.76 0.93
N PRO A 105 22.32 -15.59 1.38
CA PRO A 105 22.69 -16.92 0.86
C PRO A 105 21.65 -18.01 1.19
N ALA A 106 21.69 -19.12 0.44
CA ALA A 106 20.77 -20.24 0.62
C ALA A 106 20.79 -20.77 2.07
N GLY A 107 19.63 -21.03 2.67
CA GLY A 107 19.47 -21.46 4.06
C GLY A 107 19.48 -20.33 5.09
N SER A 108 19.56 -19.06 4.67
CA SER A 108 19.58 -17.91 5.58
C SER A 108 18.19 -17.47 6.05
N ASN A 109 17.12 -17.89 5.39
CA ASN A 109 15.75 -17.39 5.57
C ASN A 109 15.62 -15.86 5.46
N THR A 110 16.55 -15.22 4.74
CA THR A 110 16.53 -13.78 4.49
C THR A 110 16.91 -13.49 3.04
N VAL A 111 16.33 -12.44 2.46
CA VAL A 111 16.68 -12.01 1.09
C VAL A 111 18.01 -11.23 1.08
N GLY A 112 18.48 -10.81 2.26
CA GLY A 112 19.63 -9.92 2.35
C GLY A 112 19.34 -8.53 1.77
N ILE A 113 20.39 -7.77 1.44
CA ILE A 113 20.26 -6.47 0.80
C ILE A 113 20.14 -6.70 -0.72
N ILE A 114 18.99 -6.39 -1.29
CA ILE A 114 18.69 -6.58 -2.70
C ILE A 114 19.56 -5.62 -3.53
N ASN A 115 20.24 -6.13 -4.56
CA ASN A 115 21.05 -5.36 -5.50
C ASN A 115 22.12 -4.46 -4.83
N SER A 116 22.79 -4.97 -3.78
CA SER A 116 23.83 -4.22 -3.04
C SER A 116 24.99 -3.73 -3.93
N ALA A 117 25.33 -4.47 -4.98
CA ALA A 117 26.42 -4.13 -5.90
C ALA A 117 26.00 -3.08 -6.94
N THR A 118 24.83 -3.20 -7.53
CA THR A 118 24.35 -2.34 -8.62
C THR A 118 23.50 -1.18 -8.15
N ARG A 119 22.95 -1.25 -6.92
CA ARG A 119 21.96 -0.32 -6.36
C ARG A 119 20.74 -0.11 -7.28
N ALA A 120 20.45 -1.07 -8.16
CA ALA A 120 19.32 -0.99 -9.05
C ALA A 120 17.99 -1.03 -8.25
N GLY A 121 17.12 -0.06 -8.50
CA GLY A 121 15.85 0.09 -7.80
C GLY A 121 15.94 0.79 -6.43
N TRP A 122 17.11 1.28 -6.01
CA TRP A 122 17.24 2.11 -4.82
C TRP A 122 16.87 3.55 -5.13
N LEU A 123 16.13 4.21 -4.24
CA LEU A 123 15.83 5.63 -4.37
C LEU A 123 17.11 6.45 -4.25
N PRO A 124 17.45 7.31 -5.23
CA PRO A 124 18.67 8.11 -5.20
C PRO A 124 18.60 9.15 -4.07
N ALA A 125 19.76 9.53 -3.54
CA ALA A 125 19.85 10.64 -2.59
C ALA A 125 19.47 11.97 -3.28
N LEU A 126 18.64 12.77 -2.66
CA LEU A 126 18.24 14.09 -3.13
C LEU A 126 19.05 15.15 -2.39
N GLY A 127 19.97 15.86 -3.07
CA GLY A 127 20.72 16.97 -2.48
C GLY A 127 21.52 16.60 -1.23
N GLY A 128 22.04 15.37 -1.14
CA GLY A 128 22.78 14.86 0.02
C GLY A 128 21.90 14.27 1.13
N LEU A 129 20.59 14.33 1.01
CA LEU A 129 19.65 13.71 1.95
C LEU A 129 19.27 12.31 1.45
N THR A 130 19.66 11.27 2.18
CA THR A 130 19.41 9.86 1.85
C THR A 130 17.91 9.56 1.71
N TYR A 131 17.07 10.21 2.51
CA TYR A 131 15.61 10.00 2.51
C TYR A 131 14.81 11.13 1.87
N GLY A 132 15.45 12.01 1.07
CA GLY A 132 14.81 13.19 0.47
C GLY A 132 13.58 12.84 -0.37
N TRP A 133 13.66 11.83 -1.22
CA TRP A 133 12.53 11.34 -2.02
C TRP A 133 11.41 10.77 -1.18
N ASN A 134 11.72 10.04 -0.08
CA ASN A 134 10.69 9.51 0.82
C ASN A 134 9.88 10.64 1.45
N VAL A 135 10.54 11.72 1.89
CA VAL A 135 9.88 12.91 2.46
C VAL A 135 8.98 13.58 1.42
N LEU A 136 9.51 13.79 0.21
CA LEU A 136 8.80 14.48 -0.86
C LEU A 136 7.54 13.72 -1.29
N ILE A 137 7.64 12.40 -1.48
CA ILE A 137 6.51 11.54 -1.82
C ILE A 137 5.46 11.58 -0.72
N VAL A 138 5.85 11.45 0.56
CA VAL A 138 4.91 11.49 1.68
C VAL A 138 4.19 12.84 1.77
N LEU A 139 4.91 13.96 1.59
CA LEU A 139 4.31 15.29 1.57
C LEU A 139 3.32 15.46 0.40
N ALA A 140 3.67 14.98 -0.79
CA ALA A 140 2.78 15.02 -1.95
C ALA A 140 1.48 14.23 -1.69
N PHE A 141 1.58 13.02 -1.10
CA PHE A 141 0.40 12.24 -0.73
C PHE A 141 -0.42 12.88 0.40
N THR A 142 0.24 13.53 1.38
CA THR A 142 -0.44 14.27 2.45
C THR A 142 -1.30 15.39 1.86
N PHE A 143 -0.69 16.20 0.99
CA PHE A 143 -1.39 17.32 0.36
C PHE A 143 -2.48 16.82 -0.60
N GLY A 144 -2.19 15.79 -1.39
CA GLY A 144 -3.17 15.17 -2.28
C GLY A 144 -4.37 14.58 -1.51
N MET A 145 -4.15 13.89 -0.39
CA MET A 145 -5.21 13.35 0.44
C MET A 145 -6.05 14.46 1.11
N TYR A 146 -5.42 15.54 1.54
CA TYR A 146 -6.14 16.72 2.06
C TYR A 146 -7.08 17.31 1.02
N ILE A 147 -6.60 17.53 -0.21
CA ILE A 147 -7.42 18.02 -1.32
C ILE A 147 -8.53 17.01 -1.65
N TYR A 148 -8.20 15.73 -1.75
CA TYR A 148 -9.17 14.68 -2.02
C TYR A 148 -10.31 14.67 -1.00
N MET A 149 -9.99 14.68 0.29
CA MET A 149 -11.01 14.60 1.34
C MET A 149 -11.85 15.89 1.47
N LYS A 150 -11.25 17.06 1.23
CA LYS A 150 -11.92 18.35 1.43
C LYS A 150 -12.69 18.84 0.22
N TYR A 151 -12.16 18.66 -0.98
CA TYR A 151 -12.68 19.30 -2.18
C TYR A 151 -13.29 18.33 -3.20
N SER A 152 -13.08 17.00 -3.07
CA SER A 152 -13.64 16.07 -4.03
C SER A 152 -15.05 15.62 -3.67
N LYS A 153 -15.87 15.34 -4.69
CA LYS A 153 -17.17 14.69 -4.52
C LYS A 153 -17.04 13.35 -3.77
N GLN A 154 -15.94 12.65 -4.01
CA GLN A 154 -15.68 11.35 -3.40
C GLN A 154 -15.40 11.48 -1.90
N GLY A 155 -14.66 12.53 -1.45
CA GLY A 155 -14.44 12.81 -0.05
C GLY A 155 -15.74 13.12 0.69
N TYR A 156 -16.66 13.84 0.03
CA TYR A 156 -18.01 14.08 0.56
C TYR A 156 -18.80 12.76 0.69
N GLU A 157 -18.81 11.90 -0.35
CA GLU A 157 -19.48 10.61 -0.31
C GLU A 157 -18.96 9.72 0.83
N VAL A 158 -17.63 9.70 1.05
CA VAL A 158 -16.99 8.99 2.17
C VAL A 158 -17.48 9.50 3.52
N ALA A 159 -17.56 10.82 3.71
CA ALA A 159 -18.02 11.41 4.94
C ALA A 159 -19.51 11.07 5.22
N VAL A 160 -20.38 11.18 4.22
CA VAL A 160 -21.82 10.86 4.36
C VAL A 160 -22.03 9.38 4.68
N VAL A 161 -21.33 8.46 3.97
CA VAL A 161 -21.41 7.03 4.25
C VAL A 161 -20.93 6.71 5.67
N GLY A 162 -19.90 7.43 6.16
CA GLY A 162 -19.40 7.30 7.52
C GLY A 162 -20.34 7.79 8.60
N GLU A 163 -21.20 8.78 8.31
CA GLU A 163 -22.22 9.22 9.25
C GLU A 163 -23.39 8.22 9.34
N SER A 164 -23.99 7.91 8.19
CA SER A 164 -25.08 6.94 8.10
C SER A 164 -25.19 6.38 6.69
N GLN A 165 -25.19 5.04 6.57
CA GLN A 165 -25.39 4.38 5.29
C GLN A 165 -26.80 4.60 4.73
N ASP A 166 -27.80 4.73 5.59
CA ASP A 166 -29.18 4.98 5.17
C ASP A 166 -29.32 6.40 4.62
N THR A 167 -28.75 7.41 5.30
CA THR A 167 -28.69 8.78 4.79
C THR A 167 -27.97 8.84 3.43
N ALA A 168 -26.87 8.09 3.26
CA ALA A 168 -26.18 8.00 1.98
C ALA A 168 -27.08 7.42 0.87
N ARG A 169 -27.88 6.41 1.17
CA ARG A 169 -28.85 5.82 0.22
C ARG A 169 -29.94 6.82 -0.17
N TYR A 170 -30.49 7.60 0.79
CA TYR A 170 -31.43 8.68 0.49
C TYR A 170 -30.82 9.74 -0.43
N ALA A 171 -29.56 10.07 -0.24
CA ALA A 171 -28.82 10.99 -1.10
C ALA A 171 -28.37 10.35 -2.45
N ARG A 172 -28.88 9.16 -2.80
CA ARG A 172 -28.53 8.41 -4.01
C ARG A 172 -27.05 8.07 -4.16
N ILE A 173 -26.31 8.01 -3.05
CA ILE A 173 -24.89 7.59 -3.03
C ILE A 173 -24.84 6.06 -3.09
N ASN A 174 -24.03 5.51 -4.00
CA ASN A 174 -23.84 4.06 -4.07
C ASN A 174 -22.82 3.61 -3.01
N VAL A 175 -23.34 3.21 -1.83
CA VAL A 175 -22.53 2.81 -0.67
C VAL A 175 -21.51 1.72 -1.02
N LYS A 176 -21.93 0.67 -1.79
CA LYS A 176 -21.04 -0.44 -2.18
C LYS A 176 -19.83 0.07 -2.99
N ARG A 177 -20.11 0.91 -3.99
CA ARG A 177 -19.06 1.47 -4.85
C ARG A 177 -18.12 2.40 -4.07
N THR A 178 -18.67 3.18 -3.14
CA THR A 178 -17.90 4.08 -2.28
C THR A 178 -16.96 3.27 -1.38
N ILE A 179 -17.42 2.19 -0.75
CA ILE A 179 -16.60 1.31 0.08
C ILE A 179 -15.44 0.71 -0.72
N ILE A 180 -15.72 0.09 -1.86
CA ILE A 180 -14.70 -0.60 -2.68
C ILE A 180 -13.65 0.40 -3.17
N ARG A 181 -14.08 1.55 -3.68
CA ARG A 181 -13.17 2.59 -4.18
C ARG A 181 -12.29 3.17 -3.08
N THR A 182 -12.88 3.47 -1.92
CA THR A 182 -12.17 4.05 -0.78
C THR A 182 -11.10 3.08 -0.27
N MET A 183 -11.44 1.81 -0.16
CA MET A 183 -10.50 0.78 0.25
C MET A 183 -9.42 0.50 -0.79
N GLY A 184 -9.75 0.62 -2.08
CA GLY A 184 -8.75 0.55 -3.16
C GLY A 184 -7.73 1.68 -3.05
N ILE A 185 -8.17 2.93 -2.84
CA ILE A 185 -7.27 4.07 -2.64
C ILE A 185 -6.42 3.89 -1.38
N SER A 186 -7.06 3.52 -0.27
CA SER A 186 -6.37 3.24 1.00
C SER A 186 -5.30 2.17 0.84
N GLY A 187 -5.66 1.03 0.24
CA GLY A 187 -4.75 -0.09 -0.01
C GLY A 187 -3.60 0.27 -0.96
N GLY A 188 -3.90 1.05 -2.01
CA GLY A 188 -2.87 1.52 -2.93
C GLY A 188 -1.82 2.40 -2.26
N ILE A 189 -2.24 3.34 -1.39
CA ILE A 189 -1.31 4.19 -0.64
C ILE A 189 -0.49 3.35 0.37
N CYS A 190 -1.10 2.37 1.03
CA CYS A 190 -0.38 1.43 1.89
C CYS A 190 0.61 0.58 1.08
N GLY A 191 0.26 0.17 -0.15
CA GLY A 191 1.20 -0.50 -1.06
C GLY A 191 2.41 0.36 -1.38
N ILE A 192 2.21 1.66 -1.68
CA ILE A 192 3.31 2.60 -1.89
C ILE A 192 4.19 2.75 -0.64
N ALA A 193 3.62 2.65 0.57
CA ALA A 193 4.40 2.60 1.80
C ALA A 193 5.36 1.39 1.81
N GLY A 194 4.93 0.24 1.28
CA GLY A 194 5.78 -0.92 1.05
C GLY A 194 6.91 -0.66 0.05
N PHE A 195 6.61 0.05 -1.06
CA PHE A 195 7.65 0.49 -1.99
C PHE A 195 8.69 1.39 -1.32
N LEU A 196 8.27 2.40 -0.54
CA LEU A 196 9.18 3.29 0.17
C LEU A 196 10.01 2.56 1.24
N LEU A 197 9.44 1.52 1.85
CA LEU A 197 10.15 0.70 2.82
C LEU A 197 11.27 -0.09 2.14
N VAL A 198 10.96 -0.81 1.06
CA VAL A 198 11.90 -1.69 0.38
C VAL A 198 12.91 -0.91 -0.46
N SER A 199 12.45 0.03 -1.30
CA SER A 199 13.34 0.79 -2.20
C SER A 199 14.04 1.97 -1.53
N GLY A 200 13.41 2.57 -0.52
CA GLY A 200 13.87 3.83 0.07
C GLY A 200 14.47 3.74 1.47
N ALA A 201 14.29 2.64 2.20
CA ALA A 201 14.74 2.56 3.59
C ALA A 201 15.53 1.30 3.93
N SER A 202 14.92 0.11 3.79
CA SER A 202 15.54 -1.14 4.25
C SER A 202 16.34 -1.86 3.18
N HIS A 203 16.03 -1.66 1.90
CA HIS A 203 16.60 -2.37 0.75
C HIS A 203 16.50 -3.90 0.86
N THR A 204 15.60 -4.37 1.70
CA THR A 204 15.30 -5.78 1.95
C THR A 204 13.81 -5.94 2.22
N ILE A 205 13.33 -7.18 2.21
CA ILE A 205 11.98 -7.52 2.63
C ILE A 205 12.04 -8.46 3.84
N SER A 206 11.22 -8.18 4.83
CA SER A 206 11.03 -9.00 6.04
C SER A 206 9.56 -8.99 6.43
N THR A 207 9.13 -10.01 7.13
CA THR A 207 7.79 -10.14 7.75
C THR A 207 7.81 -9.77 9.19
#